data_b8767646bddd4d32b4d29ba50dd246de
#
_entry.id   b8767646bddd4d32b4d29ba50dd246de
#
_cell.length_a   1.000
_cell.length_b   1.000
_cell.length_c   1.000
_cell.angle_alpha   90.00
_cell.angle_beta   90.00
_cell.angle_gamma   90.00
#
_symmetry.space_group_name_H-M   'P 1'
#
loop_
_entity.id
_entity.type
_entity.pdbx_description
1 polymer ?
#
loop_
_entity_poly.entity_id
_entity_poly.type
_entity_poly.pdbx_seq_one_letter_code
_entity_poly.pdbx_strand_id
1 'polypeptide(L)'
;MCISALSLLQNGKLPRVFSPELTDEVFNGVAPRQFVKDLRSGLDALGIYELAKKLPCLVHLFTPGAQHPLTVKQITHLLQPQFSPNGSNRRKIESGMFANFIKYMREVASGRRGAVTLQNILQFVTGADEEPVLGYAIKPSIEFALTATSYLPTSNTCINKLNLFIPENGDDVPTTEILFGLFDYSFSNNYFGLQ
;
A
#
# COMPACT_ATOMS: atom_id res chain seq x y z
N MET A 1 4.50 24.68 2.78
CA MET A 1 4.66 24.45 1.33
C MET A 1 5.67 23.36 0.96
N CYS A 2 6.35 22.73 1.89
CA CYS A 2 7.16 21.53 1.62
C CYS A 2 6.36 20.21 1.57
N ILE A 3 5.01 20.25 1.69
CA ILE A 3 4.18 19.05 1.87
C ILE A 3 4.31 18.09 0.69
N SER A 4 4.27 18.57 -0.56
CA SER A 4 4.40 17.73 -1.75
C SER A 4 5.80 17.08 -1.86
N ALA A 5 6.84 17.83 -1.50
CA ALA A 5 8.21 17.32 -1.49
C ALA A 5 8.42 16.33 -0.34
N LEU A 6 7.87 16.61 0.85
CA LEU A 6 7.89 15.70 2.00
C LEU A 6 7.09 14.43 1.73
N SER A 7 5.93 14.52 1.09
CA SER A 7 5.13 13.36 0.70
C SER A 7 5.92 12.40 -0.18
N LEU A 8 6.65 12.92 -1.17
CA LEU A 8 7.48 12.12 -2.06
C LEU A 8 8.65 11.45 -1.30
N LEU A 9 9.33 12.20 -0.41
CA LEU A 9 10.53 11.72 0.28
C LEU A 9 10.23 10.82 1.47
N GLN A 10 9.15 11.08 2.22
CA GLN A 10 8.83 10.34 3.44
C GLN A 10 7.92 9.14 3.19
N ASN A 11 6.87 9.34 2.38
CA ASN A 11 5.84 8.32 2.18
C ASN A 11 5.93 7.66 0.80
N GLY A 12 6.81 8.16 -0.09
CA GLY A 12 6.88 7.70 -1.47
C GLY A 12 5.61 7.97 -2.29
N LYS A 13 4.60 8.65 -1.69
CA LYS A 13 3.35 8.96 -2.36
C LYS A 13 3.56 10.06 -3.38
N LEU A 14 3.11 9.80 -4.61
CA LEU A 14 3.24 10.75 -5.70
C LEU A 14 2.33 11.96 -5.47
N PRO A 15 2.88 13.20 -5.49
CA PRO A 15 2.08 14.42 -5.38
C PRO A 15 1.41 14.76 -6.72
N ARG A 16 0.56 13.87 -7.25
CA ARG A 16 -0.13 13.98 -8.54
C ARG A 16 -1.26 15.01 -8.52
N VAL A 17 -0.98 16.19 -7.98
CA VAL A 17 -1.99 17.22 -7.75
C VAL A 17 -1.89 18.41 -8.72
N PHE A 18 -0.87 18.45 -9.57
CA PHE A 18 -0.69 19.57 -10.50
C PHE A 18 -1.40 19.28 -11.82
N SER A 19 -2.21 20.23 -12.29
CA SER A 19 -2.70 20.14 -13.67
C SER A 19 -1.51 20.18 -14.65
N PRO A 20 -1.68 19.69 -15.89
CA PRO A 20 -0.63 19.79 -16.90
C PRO A 20 -0.13 21.22 -17.11
N GLU A 21 -1.05 22.20 -17.10
CA GLU A 21 -0.74 23.62 -17.26
C GLU A 21 0.07 24.15 -16.08
N LEU A 22 -0.31 23.77 -14.86
CA LEU A 22 0.44 24.16 -13.66
C LEU A 22 1.82 23.52 -13.65
N THR A 23 1.92 22.26 -14.06
CA THR A 23 3.21 21.55 -14.16
C THR A 23 4.12 22.24 -15.14
N ASP A 24 3.62 22.62 -16.33
CA ASP A 24 4.39 23.35 -17.32
C ASP A 24 4.82 24.72 -16.77
N GLU A 25 3.92 25.47 -16.13
CA GLU A 25 4.28 26.75 -15.52
C GLU A 25 5.32 26.60 -14.41
N VAL A 26 5.23 25.54 -13.58
CA VAL A 26 6.21 25.27 -12.51
C VAL A 26 7.59 24.95 -13.04
N PHE A 27 7.71 24.08 -14.04
CA PHE A 27 9.02 23.59 -14.47
C PHE A 27 9.59 24.31 -15.68
N ASN A 28 8.75 24.86 -16.58
CA ASN A 28 9.17 25.49 -17.83
C ASN A 28 8.83 27.00 -17.91
N GLY A 29 7.92 27.52 -17.08
CA GLY A 29 7.46 28.91 -17.15
C GLY A 29 8.58 29.92 -16.92
N VAL A 30 8.74 30.88 -17.86
CA VAL A 30 9.78 31.92 -17.78
C VAL A 30 9.42 33.04 -16.81
N ALA A 31 8.13 33.42 -16.73
CA ALA A 31 7.62 34.48 -15.85
C ALA A 31 6.45 33.97 -15.01
N PRO A 32 6.72 33.08 -14.06
CA PRO A 32 5.65 32.42 -13.30
C PRO A 32 4.95 33.40 -12.35
N ARG A 33 3.65 33.13 -12.10
CA ARG A 33 2.85 33.83 -11.10
C ARG A 33 3.46 33.69 -9.70
N GLN A 34 3.13 34.59 -8.77
CA GLN A 34 3.77 34.59 -7.45
C GLN A 34 3.63 33.25 -6.72
N PHE A 35 2.43 32.65 -6.71
CA PHE A 35 2.23 31.37 -6.02
C PHE A 35 3.06 30.22 -6.64
N VAL A 36 3.37 30.30 -7.95
CA VAL A 36 4.24 29.31 -8.61
C VAL A 36 5.70 29.52 -8.19
N LYS A 37 6.12 30.77 -7.98
CA LYS A 37 7.46 31.06 -7.41
C LYS A 37 7.59 30.48 -6.01
N ASP A 38 6.54 30.64 -5.19
CA ASP A 38 6.51 30.10 -3.83
C ASP A 38 6.51 28.56 -3.82
N LEU A 39 5.80 27.94 -4.79
CA LEU A 39 5.79 26.50 -5.00
C LEU A 39 7.18 26.00 -5.41
N ARG A 40 7.84 26.65 -6.37
CA ARG A 40 9.23 26.35 -6.78
C ARG A 40 10.17 26.42 -5.59
N SER A 41 10.10 27.49 -4.81
CA SER A 41 10.92 27.65 -3.60
C SER A 41 10.69 26.53 -2.60
N GLY A 42 9.43 26.10 -2.42
CA GLY A 42 9.10 24.97 -1.56
C GLY A 42 9.62 23.61 -2.06
N LEU A 43 9.64 23.37 -3.36
CA LEU A 43 10.23 22.18 -3.97
C LEU A 43 11.76 22.23 -3.91
N ASP A 44 12.33 23.41 -4.10
CA ASP A 44 13.78 23.62 -4.09
C ASP A 44 14.40 23.51 -2.71
N ALA A 45 13.62 23.79 -1.65
CA ALA A 45 14.07 23.63 -0.26
C ALA A 45 14.55 22.20 0.06
N LEU A 46 14.13 21.20 -0.73
CA LEU A 46 14.56 19.80 -0.64
C LEU A 46 15.30 19.33 -1.91
N GLY A 47 15.71 20.27 -2.76
CA GLY A 47 16.45 19.99 -3.99
C GLY A 47 15.64 19.33 -5.11
N ILE A 48 14.32 19.14 -4.94
CA ILE A 48 13.47 18.41 -5.89
C ILE A 48 13.27 19.21 -7.18
N TYR A 49 13.14 20.54 -7.08
CA TYR A 49 12.97 21.40 -8.26
C TYR A 49 14.17 21.32 -9.20
N GLU A 50 15.38 21.50 -8.68
CA GLU A 50 16.61 21.41 -9.47
C GLU A 50 16.84 19.97 -9.98
N LEU A 51 16.48 18.96 -9.21
CA LEU A 51 16.57 17.57 -9.65
C LEU A 51 15.62 17.30 -10.82
N ALA A 52 14.38 17.77 -10.76
CA ALA A 52 13.40 17.60 -11.84
C ALA A 52 13.80 18.36 -13.11
N LYS A 53 14.48 19.50 -13.00
CA LYS A 53 15.06 20.20 -14.16
C LYS A 53 16.17 19.41 -14.83
N LYS A 54 17.01 18.73 -14.05
CA LYS A 54 18.10 17.87 -14.56
C LYS A 54 17.57 16.55 -15.12
N LEU A 55 16.47 16.04 -14.57
CA LEU A 55 15.83 14.78 -14.95
C LEU A 55 14.35 15.02 -15.30
N PRO A 56 14.02 15.44 -16.52
CA PRO A 56 12.65 15.81 -16.91
C PRO A 56 11.61 14.72 -16.70
N CYS A 57 12.00 13.45 -16.66
CA CYS A 57 11.09 12.35 -16.35
C CYS A 57 10.46 12.46 -14.94
N LEU A 58 11.12 13.15 -14.00
CA LEU A 58 10.58 13.36 -12.65
C LEU A 58 9.40 14.34 -12.63
N VAL A 59 9.22 15.16 -13.66
CA VAL A 59 8.07 16.08 -13.79
C VAL A 59 6.75 15.30 -13.81
N HIS A 60 6.75 14.09 -14.38
CA HIS A 60 5.58 13.22 -14.41
C HIS A 60 5.11 12.74 -13.02
N LEU A 61 5.95 12.84 -11.99
CA LEU A 61 5.56 12.49 -10.61
C LEU A 61 4.52 13.48 -10.04
N PHE A 62 4.41 14.66 -10.61
CA PHE A 62 3.54 15.74 -10.14
C PHE A 62 2.21 15.83 -10.91
N THR A 63 2.14 15.25 -12.10
CA THR A 63 0.93 15.26 -12.94
C THR A 63 0.06 14.04 -12.67
N PRO A 64 -1.29 14.19 -12.68
CA PRO A 64 -2.19 13.05 -12.70
C PRO A 64 -1.86 12.17 -13.91
N GLY A 65 -1.35 10.97 -13.64
CA GLY A 65 -1.19 9.94 -14.67
C GLY A 65 -2.42 9.04 -14.73
N ALA A 66 -2.51 8.21 -15.76
CA ALA A 66 -3.47 7.12 -15.74
C ALA A 66 -3.23 6.28 -14.50
N GLN A 67 -4.18 6.29 -13.57
CA GLN A 67 -4.12 5.40 -12.41
C GLN A 67 -4.35 3.98 -12.94
N HIS A 68 -3.32 3.16 -12.91
CA HIS A 68 -3.51 1.73 -13.13
C HIS A 68 -4.06 1.14 -11.84
N PRO A 69 -5.28 0.56 -11.86
CA PRO A 69 -5.84 -0.07 -10.67
C PRO A 69 -4.90 -1.20 -10.21
N LEU A 70 -4.69 -1.28 -8.90
CA LEU A 70 -3.94 -2.39 -8.32
C LEU A 70 -4.56 -3.72 -8.73
N THR A 71 -3.70 -4.67 -9.07
CA THR A 71 -4.12 -6.03 -9.41
C THR A 71 -3.76 -7.00 -8.29
N VAL A 72 -4.49 -8.11 -8.20
CA VAL A 72 -4.18 -9.19 -7.26
C VAL A 72 -2.74 -9.67 -7.46
N LYS A 73 -2.27 -9.76 -8.71
CA LYS A 73 -0.90 -10.16 -9.03
C LYS A 73 0.14 -9.21 -8.41
N GLN A 74 -0.08 -7.90 -8.53
CA GLN A 74 0.83 -6.89 -7.93
C GLN A 74 0.87 -7.01 -6.41
N ILE A 75 -0.30 -7.08 -5.73
CA ILE A 75 -0.33 -7.24 -4.28
C ILE A 75 0.33 -8.55 -3.84
N THR A 76 0.05 -9.65 -4.52
CA THR A 76 0.69 -10.95 -4.21
C THR A 76 2.21 -10.89 -4.41
N HIS A 77 2.68 -10.10 -5.36
CA HIS A 77 4.12 -9.89 -5.55
C HIS A 77 4.73 -9.03 -4.45
N LEU A 78 4.01 -8.02 -3.98
CA LEU A 78 4.46 -7.11 -2.91
C LEU A 78 4.43 -7.81 -1.54
N LEU A 79 3.32 -8.45 -1.19
CA LEU A 79 3.11 -9.10 0.10
C LEU A 79 3.70 -10.53 0.10
N GLN A 80 4.96 -10.65 0.47
CA GLN A 80 5.69 -11.92 0.46
C GLN A 80 5.36 -12.77 1.70
N PRO A 81 4.72 -13.97 1.54
CA PRO A 81 4.39 -14.81 2.67
C PRO A 81 5.65 -15.48 3.26
N GLN A 82 5.80 -15.38 4.57
CA GLN A 82 6.85 -16.02 5.35
C GLN A 82 6.36 -17.38 5.84
N PHE A 83 6.59 -18.38 5.05
CA PHE A 83 6.12 -19.73 5.36
C PHE A 83 7.12 -20.52 6.20
N SER A 84 6.59 -21.44 7.03
CA SER A 84 7.37 -22.48 7.72
C SER A 84 8.08 -23.41 6.73
N PRO A 85 9.08 -24.19 7.16
CA PRO A 85 9.82 -25.13 6.31
C PRO A 85 8.90 -26.11 5.54
N ASN A 86 9.28 -26.43 4.31
CA ASN A 86 8.54 -27.38 3.48
C ASN A 86 8.39 -28.73 4.17
N GLY A 87 7.21 -29.34 4.04
CA GLY A 87 6.90 -30.63 4.62
C GLY A 87 6.38 -30.58 6.06
N SER A 88 6.42 -29.43 6.75
CA SER A 88 5.82 -29.29 8.08
C SER A 88 4.29 -29.24 8.01
N ASN A 89 3.61 -29.76 9.04
CA ASN A 89 2.15 -29.64 9.19
C ASN A 89 1.72 -28.17 9.23
N ARG A 90 2.50 -27.34 9.90
CA ARG A 90 2.26 -25.91 9.98
C ARG A 90 2.25 -25.25 8.58
N ARG A 91 3.22 -25.59 7.73
CA ARG A 91 3.27 -25.11 6.33
C ARG A 91 1.99 -25.41 5.55
N LYS A 92 1.38 -26.58 5.80
CA LYS A 92 0.13 -26.98 5.14
C LYS A 92 -1.02 -26.05 5.49
N ILE A 93 -1.15 -25.75 6.80
CA ILE A 93 -2.18 -24.81 7.32
C ILE A 93 -1.91 -23.38 6.80
N GLU A 94 -0.68 -22.91 6.88
CA GLU A 94 -0.27 -21.59 6.36
C GLU A 94 -0.59 -21.44 4.86
N SER A 95 -0.32 -22.47 4.07
CA SER A 95 -0.63 -22.48 2.63
C SER A 95 -2.13 -22.44 2.36
N GLY A 96 -2.94 -23.12 3.19
CA GLY A 96 -4.40 -23.05 3.14
C GLY A 96 -4.93 -21.66 3.47
N MET A 97 -4.42 -21.04 4.54
CA MET A 97 -4.77 -19.67 4.92
C MET A 97 -4.39 -18.66 3.83
N PHE A 98 -3.19 -18.79 3.27
CA PHE A 98 -2.75 -17.93 2.17
C PHE A 98 -3.62 -18.10 0.92
N ALA A 99 -4.01 -19.33 0.59
CA ALA A 99 -4.94 -19.59 -0.53
C ALA A 99 -6.30 -18.92 -0.31
N ASN A 100 -6.84 -18.94 0.92
CA ASN A 100 -8.07 -18.22 1.27
C ASN A 100 -7.89 -16.70 1.14
N PHE A 101 -6.75 -16.17 1.54
CA PHE A 101 -6.45 -14.73 1.38
C PHE A 101 -6.37 -14.34 -0.10
N ILE A 102 -5.73 -15.14 -0.95
CA ILE A 102 -5.71 -14.92 -2.41
C ILE A 102 -7.12 -14.97 -3.00
N LYS A 103 -7.96 -15.93 -2.56
CA LYS A 103 -9.36 -16.02 -2.98
C LYS A 103 -10.13 -14.76 -2.58
N TYR A 104 -9.95 -14.28 -1.34
CA TYR A 104 -10.53 -13.04 -0.87
C TYR A 104 -10.14 -11.84 -1.74
N MET A 105 -8.83 -11.65 -2.01
CA MET A 105 -8.36 -10.57 -2.88
C MET A 105 -8.97 -10.61 -4.28
N ARG A 106 -9.22 -11.80 -4.83
CA ARG A 106 -9.92 -11.94 -6.12
C ARG A 106 -11.37 -11.49 -6.05
N GLU A 107 -12.05 -11.75 -4.94
CA GLU A 107 -13.41 -11.24 -4.73
C GLU A 107 -13.45 -9.73 -4.56
N VAL A 108 -12.47 -9.16 -3.82
CA VAL A 108 -12.28 -7.71 -3.72
C VAL A 108 -12.05 -7.10 -5.11
N ALA A 109 -11.14 -7.65 -5.91
CA ALA A 109 -10.83 -7.15 -7.24
C ALA A 109 -12.03 -7.23 -8.21
N SER A 110 -12.95 -8.18 -7.99
CA SER A 110 -14.19 -8.32 -8.79
C SER A 110 -15.36 -7.45 -8.28
N GLY A 111 -15.15 -6.64 -7.21
CA GLY A 111 -16.18 -5.81 -6.60
C GLY A 111 -17.19 -6.58 -5.74
N ARG A 112 -17.02 -7.87 -5.48
CA ARG A 112 -17.94 -8.68 -4.68
C ARG A 112 -17.88 -8.44 -3.17
N ARG A 113 -16.87 -7.70 -2.69
CA ARG A 113 -16.67 -7.41 -1.27
C ARG A 113 -17.04 -5.97 -0.89
N GLY A 114 -18.04 -5.40 -1.56
CA GLY A 114 -18.62 -4.10 -1.22
C GLY A 114 -17.62 -2.94 -1.33
N ALA A 115 -17.39 -2.22 -0.23
CA ALA A 115 -16.53 -1.04 -0.19
C ALA A 115 -15.03 -1.34 -0.09
N VAL A 116 -14.62 -2.60 0.18
CA VAL A 116 -13.22 -2.96 0.29
C VAL A 116 -12.58 -2.99 -1.09
N THR A 117 -11.42 -2.35 -1.20
CA THR A 117 -10.61 -2.31 -2.42
C THR A 117 -9.22 -2.92 -2.18
N LEU A 118 -8.51 -3.24 -3.24
CA LEU A 118 -7.12 -3.71 -3.12
C LEU A 118 -6.21 -2.64 -2.52
N GLN A 119 -6.52 -1.36 -2.74
CA GLN A 119 -5.85 -0.22 -2.12
C GLN A 119 -6.03 -0.22 -0.59
N ASN A 120 -7.24 -0.55 -0.09
CA ASN A 120 -7.46 -0.65 1.35
C ASN A 120 -6.61 -1.74 1.99
N ILE A 121 -6.44 -2.89 1.32
CA ILE A 121 -5.56 -3.98 1.79
C ILE A 121 -4.12 -3.49 1.87
N LEU A 122 -3.61 -2.86 0.81
CA LEU A 122 -2.25 -2.35 0.79
C LEU A 122 -2.04 -1.28 1.86
N GLN A 123 -2.98 -0.35 2.00
CA GLN A 123 -2.95 0.71 3.00
C GLN A 123 -2.98 0.15 4.43
N PHE A 124 -3.78 -0.88 4.69
CA PHE A 124 -3.81 -1.56 5.98
C PHE A 124 -2.45 -2.14 6.36
N VAL A 125 -1.71 -2.69 5.41
CA VAL A 125 -0.41 -3.34 5.65
C VAL A 125 0.74 -2.34 5.73
N THR A 126 0.74 -1.30 4.87
CA THR A 126 1.90 -0.44 4.65
C THR A 126 1.67 1.03 5.03
N GLY A 127 0.43 1.42 5.31
CA GLY A 127 0.05 2.82 5.48
C GLY A 127 -0.09 3.59 4.16
N ALA A 128 0.22 2.97 3.01
CA ALA A 128 0.13 3.58 1.69
C ALA A 128 -0.82 2.80 0.77
N ASP A 129 -1.62 3.50 -0.02
CA ASP A 129 -2.58 2.94 -0.97
C ASP A 129 -1.98 2.60 -2.35
N GLU A 130 -0.71 2.93 -2.56
CA GLU A 130 0.08 2.61 -3.74
C GLU A 130 1.53 2.25 -3.37
N GLU A 131 2.21 1.54 -4.26
CA GLU A 131 3.64 1.24 -4.07
C GLU A 131 4.46 2.54 -4.24
N PRO A 132 5.40 2.82 -3.30
CA PRO A 132 6.32 3.94 -3.46
C PRO A 132 7.14 3.84 -4.75
N VAL A 133 7.45 4.99 -5.37
CA VAL A 133 8.20 5.05 -6.65
C VAL A 133 9.54 4.30 -6.60
N LEU A 134 10.20 4.36 -5.46
CA LEU A 134 11.48 3.68 -5.22
C LEU A 134 11.31 2.31 -4.56
N GLY A 135 10.08 1.80 -4.48
CA GLY A 135 9.74 0.60 -3.73
C GLY A 135 9.74 0.84 -2.22
N TYR A 136 9.49 -0.21 -1.48
CA TYR A 136 9.50 -0.17 -0.01
C TYR A 136 10.90 -0.39 0.53
N ALA A 137 11.35 0.45 1.47
CA ALA A 137 12.62 0.27 2.18
C ALA A 137 12.64 -1.05 2.98
N ILE A 138 11.51 -1.39 3.60
CA ILE A 138 11.25 -2.71 4.21
C ILE A 138 10.18 -3.39 3.36
N LYS A 139 10.52 -4.49 2.72
CA LYS A 139 9.59 -5.22 1.84
C LYS A 139 8.36 -5.70 2.63
N PRO A 140 7.15 -5.45 2.12
CA PRO A 140 5.94 -5.95 2.74
C PRO A 140 5.93 -7.48 2.85
N SER A 141 5.44 -7.98 4.00
CA SER A 141 5.42 -9.41 4.26
C SER A 141 4.12 -9.86 4.92
N ILE A 142 3.83 -11.16 4.78
CA ILE A 142 2.75 -11.82 5.50
C ILE A 142 3.38 -12.82 6.47
N GLU A 143 3.03 -12.71 7.75
CA GLU A 143 3.35 -13.71 8.77
C GLU A 143 2.10 -14.49 9.17
N PHE A 144 2.29 -15.74 9.58
CA PHE A 144 1.23 -16.60 10.09
C PHE A 144 1.38 -16.77 11.59
N ALA A 145 0.53 -16.08 12.36
CA ALA A 145 0.53 -16.14 13.81
C ALA A 145 -0.44 -17.21 14.31
N LEU A 146 -0.09 -17.87 15.40
CA LEU A 146 -0.98 -18.82 16.07
C LEU A 146 -2.05 -18.07 16.85
N THR A 147 -3.29 -18.58 16.84
CA THR A 147 -4.38 -18.03 17.64
C THR A 147 -5.29 -19.13 18.17
N ALA A 148 -5.79 -18.90 19.39
CA ALA A 148 -6.86 -19.70 19.98
C ALA A 148 -8.23 -18.98 19.95
N THR A 149 -8.27 -17.67 19.63
CA THR A 149 -9.46 -16.85 19.89
C THR A 149 -9.95 -16.03 18.70
N SER A 150 -9.07 -15.49 17.86
CA SER A 150 -9.48 -14.57 16.80
C SER A 150 -8.63 -14.72 15.53
N TYR A 151 -9.32 -14.78 14.40
CA TYR A 151 -8.71 -14.80 13.05
C TYR A 151 -8.74 -13.41 12.39
N LEU A 152 -8.98 -12.36 13.16
CA LEU A 152 -9.01 -10.98 12.65
C LEU A 152 -7.60 -10.56 12.23
N PRO A 153 -7.33 -10.24 10.94
CA PRO A 153 -6.02 -9.79 10.51
C PRO A 153 -5.54 -8.55 11.27
N THR A 154 -4.27 -8.50 11.58
CA THR A 154 -3.61 -7.32 12.15
C THR A 154 -2.43 -6.90 11.30
N SER A 155 -2.01 -5.65 11.42
CA SER A 155 -0.84 -5.15 10.68
C SER A 155 0.09 -4.33 11.57
N ASN A 156 1.36 -4.28 11.15
CA ASN A 156 2.34 -3.34 11.67
C ASN A 156 2.91 -2.56 10.49
N THR A 157 2.40 -1.35 10.29
CA THR A 157 2.79 -0.48 9.17
C THR A 157 4.22 0.05 9.25
N CYS A 158 4.83 0.07 10.45
CA CYS A 158 6.23 0.49 10.61
C CYS A 158 7.21 -0.46 9.93
N ILE A 159 6.84 -1.72 9.81
CA ILE A 159 7.65 -2.78 9.18
C ILE A 159 6.94 -3.46 8.01
N ASN A 160 5.83 -2.88 7.54
CA ASN A 160 5.03 -3.37 6.42
C ASN A 160 4.62 -4.86 6.57
N LYS A 161 4.13 -5.23 7.76
CA LYS A 161 3.81 -6.62 8.07
C LYS A 161 2.30 -6.83 8.24
N LEU A 162 1.77 -7.85 7.57
CA LEU A 162 0.42 -8.39 7.77
C LEU A 162 0.50 -9.69 8.57
N ASN A 163 -0.26 -9.80 9.64
CA ASN A 163 -0.45 -11.06 10.36
C ASN A 163 -1.77 -11.70 9.92
N LEU A 164 -1.68 -12.91 9.39
CA LEU A 164 -2.81 -13.80 9.20
C LEU A 164 -2.76 -14.89 10.29
N PHE A 165 -3.89 -15.18 10.91
CA PHE A 165 -3.94 -16.09 12.05
C PHE A 165 -4.30 -17.51 11.60
N ILE A 166 -3.62 -18.49 12.19
CA ILE A 166 -3.85 -19.92 11.99
C ILE A 166 -4.12 -20.59 13.34
N PRO A 167 -4.86 -21.72 13.39
CA PRO A 167 -5.19 -22.37 14.63
C PRO A 167 -3.96 -22.88 15.37
N GLU A 168 -3.97 -22.75 16.70
CA GLU A 168 -2.87 -23.19 17.57
C GLU A 168 -2.85 -24.71 17.75
N ASN A 169 -4.01 -25.33 17.89
CA ASN A 169 -4.16 -26.73 18.31
C ASN A 169 -4.53 -27.71 17.20
N GLY A 170 -4.27 -27.38 15.94
CA GLY A 170 -4.63 -28.23 14.81
C GLY A 170 -6.13 -28.26 14.50
N ASP A 171 -6.88 -27.34 15.09
CA ASP A 171 -8.29 -27.11 14.77
C ASP A 171 -8.46 -26.71 13.30
N ASP A 172 -9.66 -26.89 12.78
CA ASP A 172 -9.96 -26.46 11.42
C ASP A 172 -9.96 -24.93 11.32
N VAL A 173 -9.37 -24.41 10.25
CA VAL A 173 -9.48 -22.99 9.88
C VAL A 173 -10.96 -22.65 9.67
N PRO A 174 -11.46 -21.49 10.17
CA PRO A 174 -12.84 -21.09 9.96
C PRO A 174 -13.27 -21.13 8.50
N THR A 175 -14.56 -21.29 8.28
CA THR A 175 -15.11 -21.30 6.91
C THR A 175 -14.74 -20.02 6.17
N THR A 176 -14.67 -20.12 4.84
CA THR A 176 -14.35 -18.98 3.96
C THR A 176 -15.25 -17.77 4.23
N GLU A 177 -16.52 -18.00 4.55
CA GLU A 177 -17.49 -16.92 4.81
C GLU A 177 -17.14 -16.15 6.08
N ILE A 178 -16.80 -16.86 7.16
CA ILE A 178 -16.37 -16.24 8.43
C ILE A 178 -15.07 -15.47 8.22
N LEU A 179 -14.07 -16.09 7.59
CA LEU A 179 -12.79 -15.43 7.32
C LEU A 179 -12.96 -14.17 6.49
N PHE A 180 -13.78 -14.21 5.45
CA PHE A 180 -14.00 -13.05 4.58
C PHE A 180 -14.72 -11.92 5.30
N GLY A 181 -15.66 -12.23 6.20
CA GLY A 181 -16.28 -11.23 7.07
C GLY A 181 -15.27 -10.54 7.99
N LEU A 182 -14.33 -11.30 8.58
CA LEU A 182 -13.26 -10.75 9.41
C LEU A 182 -12.28 -9.90 8.59
N PHE A 183 -11.97 -10.32 7.36
CA PHE A 183 -11.12 -9.56 6.45
C PHE A 183 -11.78 -8.25 6.02
N ASP A 184 -13.07 -8.27 5.69
CA ASP A 184 -13.85 -7.06 5.39
C ASP A 184 -13.80 -6.08 6.55
N TYR A 185 -14.02 -6.57 7.78
CA TYR A 185 -13.96 -5.75 8.98
C TYR A 185 -12.60 -5.09 9.15
N SER A 186 -11.51 -5.85 9.04
CA SER A 186 -10.16 -5.32 9.20
C SER A 186 -9.80 -4.31 8.11
N PHE A 187 -10.03 -4.64 6.84
CA PHE A 187 -9.60 -3.79 5.73
C PHE A 187 -10.53 -2.59 5.46
N SER A 188 -11.76 -2.60 5.98
CA SER A 188 -12.64 -1.42 5.96
C SER A 188 -12.31 -0.41 7.06
N ASN A 189 -11.77 -0.88 8.19
CA ASN A 189 -11.49 -0.06 9.35
C ASN A 189 -10.00 0.29 9.43
N ASN A 190 -9.52 1.10 8.48
CA ASN A 190 -8.13 1.58 8.43
C ASN A 190 -7.83 2.64 9.51
N TYR A 191 -8.47 2.57 10.66
CA TYR A 191 -8.14 3.43 11.79
C TYR A 191 -6.88 2.92 12.48
N PHE A 192 -5.78 3.60 12.26
CA PHE A 192 -4.54 3.44 13.01
C PHE A 192 -4.74 4.08 14.40
N GLY A 193 -5.46 3.40 15.28
CA GLY A 193 -5.60 3.75 16.69
C GLY A 193 -4.78 2.76 17.50
N LEU A 194 -3.84 3.27 18.30
CA LEU A 194 -3.27 2.51 19.40
C LEU A 194 -4.43 2.08 20.33
N GLN A 195 -4.66 0.78 20.44
CA GLN A 195 -5.36 0.19 21.57
C GLN A 195 -4.34 -0.29 22.59
#